data_808829cc12f9892c89e50d9050354107
#
_entry.id   808829cc12f9892c89e50d9050354107
#
_cell.length_a   1.000
_cell.length_b   1.000
_cell.length_c   1.000
_cell.angle_alpha   90.00
_cell.angle_beta   90.00
_cell.angle_gamma   90.00
#
_symmetry.space_group_name_H-M   'P 1'
#
loop_
_entity.id
_entity.type
_entity.pdbx_description
1 polymer ?
#
loop_
_entity_poly.entity_id
_entity_poly.type
_entity_poly.pdbx_seq_one_letter_code
_entity_poly.pdbx_strand_id
1 'polypeptide(L)'
;MEFAAIDDGPTRILDEPATRGIVDDGLTGVRGGIAAARTVARLKHLLIAPLRDVAAIAHDHGDLGAVVHSAAFPAQYVADMLDVPAVVVALQPGWIPSGSFPCRLVPLPRVPRLLNRSTYALVTAAQRSREVERWRTSELGLAPRRHGARRWLRDPGGGRRPVLQSFSRHITPVDPTWGGAVRTTGFWYLPARPDWTPPRELARFLDEGPPPVYIGFGSMAGTHAHRNNALVTEAVRLTRVRAVVATGWGGIGAAADGSASSAPDILTIEQAPHDWLFPRTAAIVHHGGAGTVAAALAAGRPQVLCPHMGDQTHWAARMRALGVAPAPLTARTLTAHGLAEAITAAVKDRHLRHRAGEIAPLVRAENGVDAAVNSLALHLT
;
A
#
# COMPACT_ATOMS: atom_id res chain seq x y z
N MET A 1 22.98 2.10 8.87
CA MET A 1 21.67 2.77 8.94
C MET A 1 21.23 2.72 10.39
N GLU A 2 20.99 3.85 10.97
CA GLU A 2 20.46 3.96 12.33
C GLU A 2 18.94 3.94 12.29
N PHE A 3 18.31 3.30 13.26
CA PHE A 3 16.85 3.20 13.38
C PHE A 3 16.42 3.85 14.69
N ALA A 4 15.49 4.80 14.59
CA ALA A 4 14.86 5.43 15.75
C ALA A 4 13.35 5.15 15.72
N ALA A 5 12.82 4.68 16.85
CA ALA A 5 11.39 4.46 17.01
C ALA A 5 10.66 5.80 17.18
N ILE A 6 9.49 5.91 16.59
CA ILE A 6 8.56 7.03 16.76
C ILE A 6 7.23 6.52 17.31
N ASP A 7 6.40 7.42 17.84
CA ASP A 7 5.04 7.10 18.31
C ASP A 7 4.21 6.40 17.24
N ASP A 8 3.43 5.42 17.64
CA ASP A 8 2.63 4.55 16.78
C ASP A 8 1.27 5.14 16.35
N GLY A 9 1.08 6.45 16.49
CA GLY A 9 -0.14 7.16 16.14
C GLY A 9 -0.78 6.75 14.81
N PRO A 10 -0.03 6.61 13.71
CA PRO A 10 -0.58 6.12 12.46
C PRO A 10 -1.18 4.71 12.54
N THR A 11 -0.61 3.82 13.33
CA THR A 11 -1.14 2.46 13.56
C THR A 11 -2.40 2.52 14.41
N ARG A 12 -2.42 3.33 15.46
CA ARG A 12 -3.61 3.58 16.29
C ARG A 12 -4.80 4.10 15.49
N ILE A 13 -4.58 4.87 14.41
CA ILE A 13 -5.64 5.29 13.50
C ILE A 13 -6.38 4.09 12.90
N LEU A 14 -5.67 3.02 12.57
CA LEU A 14 -6.26 1.79 12.03
C LEU A 14 -7.00 0.98 13.11
N ASP A 15 -6.57 1.10 14.36
CA ASP A 15 -7.15 0.38 15.49
C ASP A 15 -8.39 1.06 16.10
N GLU A 16 -8.64 2.31 15.76
CA GLU A 16 -9.84 3.03 16.22
C GLU A 16 -11.13 2.34 15.75
N PRO A 17 -12.14 2.15 16.63
CA PRO A 17 -13.39 1.49 16.29
C PRO A 17 -14.10 2.11 15.07
N ALA A 18 -14.03 3.43 14.91
CA ALA A 18 -14.61 4.12 13.77
C ALA A 18 -13.89 3.78 12.45
N THR A 19 -12.59 3.52 12.50
CA THR A 19 -11.80 3.09 11.33
C THR A 19 -12.04 1.62 11.04
N ARG A 20 -12.11 0.78 12.06
CA ARG A 20 -12.43 -0.65 11.92
C ARG A 20 -13.80 -0.87 11.28
N GLY A 21 -14.84 -0.15 11.71
CA GLY A 21 -16.15 -0.21 11.07
C GLY A 21 -16.12 0.18 9.58
N ILE A 22 -15.26 1.14 9.20
CA ILE A 22 -15.04 1.52 7.81
C ILE A 22 -14.40 0.38 7.02
N VAL A 23 -13.46 -0.33 7.62
CA VAL A 23 -12.77 -1.48 7.02
C VAL A 23 -13.75 -2.65 6.85
N ASP A 24 -14.54 -2.93 7.86
CA ASP A 24 -15.46 -4.08 7.90
C ASP A 24 -16.66 -3.90 6.95
N ASP A 25 -17.22 -2.70 6.85
CA ASP A 25 -18.38 -2.39 5.99
C ASP A 25 -18.03 -2.20 4.52
N GLY A 26 -16.74 -2.14 4.18
CA GLY A 26 -16.27 -1.96 2.82
C GLY A 26 -16.86 -0.71 2.19
N LEU A 27 -16.41 0.47 2.59
CA LEU A 27 -16.93 1.76 2.11
C LEU A 27 -16.80 1.90 0.59
N THR A 28 -17.85 1.55 -0.11
CA THR A 28 -17.97 1.73 -1.56
C THR A 28 -18.77 2.99 -1.88
N GLY A 29 -18.35 3.71 -2.93
CA GLY A 29 -19.04 4.88 -3.43
C GLY A 29 -18.73 6.19 -2.70
N VAL A 30 -19.39 7.27 -3.14
CA VAL A 30 -19.14 8.65 -2.68
C VAL A 30 -19.41 8.83 -1.18
N ARG A 31 -20.47 8.23 -0.66
CA ARG A 31 -20.84 8.32 0.77
C ARG A 31 -19.76 7.68 1.66
N GLY A 32 -19.27 6.51 1.25
CA GLY A 32 -18.16 5.85 1.93
C GLY A 32 -16.86 6.67 1.92
N GLY A 33 -16.52 7.26 0.78
CA GLY A 33 -15.37 8.15 0.67
C GLY A 33 -15.48 9.41 1.55
N ILE A 34 -16.66 10.00 1.71
CA ILE A 34 -16.90 11.14 2.61
C ILE A 34 -16.76 10.70 4.07
N ALA A 35 -17.31 9.54 4.45
CA ALA A 35 -17.19 9.01 5.80
C ALA A 35 -15.73 8.74 6.16
N ALA A 36 -14.98 8.09 5.27
CA ALA A 36 -13.53 7.85 5.44
C ALA A 36 -12.76 9.17 5.60
N ALA A 37 -13.02 10.17 4.74
CA ALA A 37 -12.37 11.46 4.82
C ALA A 37 -12.67 12.19 6.15
N ARG A 38 -13.91 12.10 6.67
CA ARG A 38 -14.27 12.67 7.97
C ARG A 38 -13.58 11.96 9.12
N THR A 39 -13.50 10.63 9.08
CA THR A 39 -12.80 9.84 10.12
C THR A 39 -11.32 10.18 10.13
N VAL A 40 -10.65 10.13 8.97
CA VAL A 40 -9.24 10.55 8.86
C VAL A 40 -9.04 11.98 9.36
N ALA A 41 -9.95 12.91 9.05
CA ALA A 41 -9.85 14.28 9.55
C ALA A 41 -9.94 14.39 11.09
N ARG A 42 -10.75 13.55 11.74
CA ARG A 42 -10.88 13.51 13.21
C ARG A 42 -9.63 12.94 13.89
N LEU A 43 -8.97 12.00 13.23
CA LEU A 43 -7.82 11.27 13.79
C LEU A 43 -6.46 11.94 13.53
N LYS A 44 -6.46 13.10 12.86
CA LYS A 44 -5.21 13.83 12.53
C LYS A 44 -4.40 14.26 13.75
N HIS A 45 -5.01 14.42 14.91
CA HIS A 45 -4.30 14.72 16.14
C HIS A 45 -3.30 13.61 16.52
N LEU A 46 -3.57 12.35 16.13
CA LEU A 46 -2.67 11.22 16.34
C LEU A 46 -1.37 11.31 15.51
N LEU A 47 -1.31 12.20 14.52
CA LEU A 47 -0.08 12.45 13.78
C LEU A 47 0.89 13.39 14.50
N ILE A 48 0.45 14.09 15.55
CA ILE A 48 1.30 15.12 16.19
C ILE A 48 2.41 14.51 17.02
N ALA A 49 2.15 13.45 17.80
CA ALA A 49 3.16 12.77 18.58
C ALA A 49 4.31 12.23 17.69
N PRO A 50 4.04 11.40 16.66
CA PRO A 50 5.11 10.94 15.78
C PRO A 50 5.81 12.07 15.01
N LEU A 51 5.14 13.19 14.72
CA LEU A 51 5.79 14.34 14.09
C LEU A 51 6.76 15.05 15.05
N ARG A 52 6.43 15.12 16.34
CA ARG A 52 7.34 15.63 17.37
C ARG A 52 8.58 14.75 17.52
N ASP A 53 8.37 13.44 17.52
CA ASP A 53 9.48 12.48 17.60
C ASP A 53 10.41 12.64 16.40
N VAL A 54 9.87 12.72 15.18
CA VAL A 54 10.67 12.97 13.97
C VAL A 54 11.43 14.31 14.07
N ALA A 55 10.80 15.37 14.59
CA ALA A 55 11.46 16.66 14.75
C ALA A 55 12.60 16.60 15.80
N ALA A 56 12.39 15.91 16.91
CA ALA A 56 13.41 15.73 17.95
C ALA A 56 14.60 14.91 17.42
N ILE A 57 14.32 13.76 16.82
CA ILE A 57 15.35 12.89 16.21
C ILE A 57 16.15 13.66 15.15
N ALA A 58 15.47 14.41 14.29
CA ALA A 58 16.12 15.17 13.25
C ALA A 58 16.99 16.33 13.80
N HIS A 59 16.55 16.95 14.90
CA HIS A 59 17.32 17.99 15.59
C HIS A 59 18.60 17.42 16.24
N ASP A 60 18.49 16.25 16.87
CA ASP A 60 19.60 15.61 17.56
C ASP A 60 20.69 15.10 16.61
N HIS A 61 20.35 14.77 15.37
CA HIS A 61 21.31 14.32 14.35
C HIS A 61 22.15 15.44 13.71
N GLY A 62 21.67 16.68 13.69
CA GLY A 62 22.41 17.91 13.40
C GLY A 62 22.93 18.14 11.97
N ASP A 63 23.23 17.09 11.19
CA ASP A 63 23.87 17.16 9.88
C ASP A 63 23.08 16.49 8.75
N LEU A 64 21.76 16.56 8.83
CA LEU A 64 20.88 15.97 7.83
C LEU A 64 20.94 16.73 6.51
N GLY A 65 21.24 16.03 5.41
CA GLY A 65 21.24 16.60 4.05
C GLY A 65 19.85 16.73 3.44
N ALA A 66 18.86 15.99 3.90
CA ALA A 66 17.48 16.03 3.40
C ALA A 66 16.52 15.25 4.32
N VAL A 67 15.21 15.53 4.17
CA VAL A 67 14.13 14.73 4.77
C VAL A 67 13.33 14.05 3.65
N VAL A 68 13.36 12.72 3.62
CA VAL A 68 12.53 11.91 2.70
C VAL A 68 11.31 11.38 3.46
N HIS A 69 10.10 11.71 3.01
CA HIS A 69 8.90 11.36 3.76
C HIS A 69 7.73 10.90 2.88
N SER A 70 6.84 10.11 3.44
CA SER A 70 5.61 9.70 2.77
C SER A 70 4.68 10.90 2.51
N ALA A 71 4.01 10.91 1.35
CA ALA A 71 2.98 11.89 1.04
C ALA A 71 1.81 11.91 2.04
N ALA A 72 1.59 10.81 2.77
CA ALA A 72 0.57 10.72 3.82
C ALA A 72 1.01 11.32 5.17
N PHE A 73 2.30 11.52 5.38
CA PHE A 73 2.88 11.98 6.65
C PHE A 73 3.63 13.31 6.44
N PRO A 74 3.17 14.43 7.03
CA PRO A 74 3.62 15.79 6.68
C PRO A 74 4.97 16.18 7.31
N ALA A 75 6.00 15.33 7.22
CA ALA A 75 7.34 15.60 7.75
C ALA A 75 8.14 16.64 6.96
N GLN A 76 7.63 17.15 5.83
CA GLN A 76 8.22 18.28 5.11
C GLN A 76 8.40 19.54 5.98
N TYR A 77 7.66 19.66 7.09
CA TYR A 77 7.80 20.80 8.01
C TYR A 77 9.04 20.67 8.90
N VAL A 78 9.49 19.45 9.15
CA VAL A 78 10.76 19.22 9.83
C VAL A 78 11.92 19.64 8.92
N ALA A 79 11.83 19.31 7.62
CA ALA A 79 12.82 19.80 6.64
C ALA A 79 12.83 21.35 6.56
N ASP A 80 11.63 21.97 6.56
CA ASP A 80 11.50 23.44 6.56
C ASP A 80 12.14 24.07 7.82
N MET A 81 12.04 23.42 8.98
CA MET A 81 12.66 23.86 10.25
C MET A 81 14.18 23.78 10.20
N LEU A 82 14.71 22.73 9.57
CA LEU A 82 16.15 22.47 9.49
C LEU A 82 16.82 23.18 8.27
N ASP A 83 16.00 23.86 7.46
CA ASP A 83 16.44 24.48 6.19
C ASP A 83 17.14 23.49 5.24
N VAL A 84 16.60 22.25 5.16
CA VAL A 84 17.08 21.20 4.26
C VAL A 84 16.01 20.81 3.23
N PRO A 85 16.39 20.23 2.08
CA PRO A 85 15.43 19.74 1.11
C PRO A 85 14.47 18.69 1.68
N ALA A 86 13.18 18.80 1.34
CA ALA A 86 12.20 17.74 1.58
C ALA A 86 11.86 17.02 0.28
N VAL A 87 11.94 15.71 0.28
CA VAL A 87 11.55 14.84 -0.84
C VAL A 87 10.32 14.04 -0.48
N VAL A 88 9.26 14.18 -1.27
CA VAL A 88 7.99 13.50 -1.04
C VAL A 88 7.98 12.15 -1.72
N VAL A 89 7.64 11.09 -1.01
CA VAL A 89 7.43 9.75 -1.56
C VAL A 89 5.94 9.44 -1.64
N ALA A 90 5.44 9.19 -2.84
CA ALA A 90 4.07 8.80 -3.10
C ALA A 90 4.02 7.28 -3.39
N LEU A 91 3.53 6.50 -2.42
CA LEU A 91 3.38 5.04 -2.53
C LEU A 91 2.18 4.65 -3.41
N GLN A 92 1.20 5.56 -3.55
CA GLN A 92 -0.01 5.33 -4.34
C GLN A 92 -0.25 6.50 -5.32
N PRO A 93 -0.85 6.22 -6.49
CA PRO A 93 -1.28 7.27 -7.42
C PRO A 93 -2.52 8.00 -6.87
N GLY A 94 -2.45 9.31 -6.77
CA GLY A 94 -3.58 10.12 -6.26
C GLY A 94 -3.15 11.27 -5.37
N TRP A 95 -1.88 11.32 -4.99
CA TRP A 95 -1.32 12.44 -4.22
C TRP A 95 -0.99 13.64 -5.11
N ILE A 96 -0.52 13.40 -6.32
CA ILE A 96 -0.08 14.44 -7.25
C ILE A 96 -1.18 14.68 -8.29
N PRO A 97 -1.72 15.91 -8.40
CA PRO A 97 -2.78 16.21 -9.34
C PRO A 97 -2.39 15.89 -10.78
N SER A 98 -3.24 15.13 -11.47
CA SER A 98 -3.10 14.72 -12.87
C SER A 98 -4.26 15.23 -13.71
N GLY A 99 -3.96 15.63 -14.94
CA GLY A 99 -4.96 15.87 -15.99
C GLY A 99 -5.33 14.60 -16.75
N SER A 100 -4.46 13.58 -16.72
CA SER A 100 -4.60 12.35 -17.48
C SER A 100 -5.58 11.36 -16.86
N PHE A 101 -5.72 11.37 -15.51
CA PHE A 101 -6.62 10.50 -14.77
C PHE A 101 -7.14 11.16 -13.48
N PRO A 102 -8.33 10.75 -12.98
CA PRO A 102 -8.86 11.25 -11.71
C PRO A 102 -8.07 10.70 -10.52
N CYS A 103 -8.25 11.33 -9.37
CA CYS A 103 -7.65 10.90 -8.10
C CYS A 103 -8.01 9.43 -7.80
N ARG A 104 -7.01 8.61 -7.50
CA ARG A 104 -7.14 7.17 -7.28
C ARG A 104 -7.26 6.77 -5.81
N LEU A 105 -7.13 7.72 -4.90
CA LEU A 105 -7.33 7.49 -3.46
C LEU A 105 -8.81 7.56 -3.06
N VAL A 106 -9.66 8.06 -3.93
CA VAL A 106 -11.10 8.17 -3.69
C VAL A 106 -11.83 7.36 -4.76
N PRO A 107 -12.76 6.47 -4.39
CA PRO A 107 -13.58 5.71 -5.34
C PRO A 107 -14.59 6.66 -6.01
N LEU A 108 -14.18 7.27 -7.10
CA LEU A 108 -15.03 8.16 -7.89
C LEU A 108 -15.70 7.40 -9.03
N PRO A 109 -16.96 7.75 -9.39
CA PRO A 109 -17.57 7.28 -10.62
C PRO A 109 -16.78 7.78 -11.84
N ARG A 110 -17.22 7.41 -13.04
CA ARG A 110 -16.62 7.94 -14.27
C ARG A 110 -16.68 9.47 -14.26
N VAL A 111 -15.50 10.10 -14.31
CA VAL A 111 -15.34 11.55 -14.29
C VAL A 111 -14.90 12.00 -15.68
N PRO A 112 -15.51 13.04 -16.27
CA PRO A 112 -15.02 13.67 -17.49
C PRO A 112 -13.57 14.12 -17.35
N ARG A 113 -12.75 13.95 -18.40
CA ARG A 113 -11.31 14.24 -18.37
C ARG A 113 -10.99 15.67 -17.90
N LEU A 114 -11.81 16.64 -18.27
CA LEU A 114 -11.67 18.04 -17.86
C LEU A 114 -11.72 18.24 -16.34
N LEU A 115 -12.38 17.36 -15.61
CA LEU A 115 -12.53 17.41 -14.15
C LEU A 115 -11.50 16.57 -13.41
N ASN A 116 -10.60 15.86 -14.10
CA ASN A 116 -9.60 15.01 -13.45
C ASN A 116 -8.82 15.76 -12.37
N ARG A 117 -8.28 16.93 -12.68
CA ARG A 117 -7.52 17.74 -11.71
C ARG A 117 -8.34 18.18 -10.50
N SER A 118 -9.64 18.43 -10.67
CA SER A 118 -10.53 18.85 -9.59
C SER A 118 -10.80 17.73 -8.60
N THR A 119 -10.71 16.47 -9.02
CA THR A 119 -10.89 15.32 -8.12
C THR A 119 -9.83 15.22 -7.02
N TYR A 120 -8.66 15.83 -7.22
CA TYR A 120 -7.59 15.89 -6.22
C TYR A 120 -7.83 16.93 -5.12
N ALA A 121 -8.84 17.78 -5.26
CA ALA A 121 -9.16 18.82 -4.28
C ALA A 121 -9.49 18.22 -2.90
N LEU A 122 -10.17 17.06 -2.85
CA LEU A 122 -10.49 16.36 -1.59
C LEU A 122 -9.22 15.89 -0.88
N VAL A 123 -8.29 15.27 -1.60
CA VAL A 123 -7.02 14.81 -1.03
C VAL A 123 -6.17 16.00 -0.57
N THR A 124 -6.15 17.08 -1.37
CA THR A 124 -5.45 18.32 -1.02
C THR A 124 -6.08 19.01 0.21
N ALA A 125 -7.41 18.98 0.32
CA ALA A 125 -8.10 19.49 1.51
C ALA A 125 -7.85 18.59 2.73
N ALA A 126 -7.77 17.27 2.52
CA ALA A 126 -7.43 16.33 3.57
C ALA A 126 -6.00 16.51 4.12
N GLN A 127 -5.08 17.09 3.36
CA GLN A 127 -3.73 17.46 3.85
C GLN A 127 -3.75 18.67 4.81
N ARG A 128 -4.86 19.40 4.88
CA ARG A 128 -5.00 20.51 5.82
C ARG A 128 -5.40 19.99 7.19
N SER A 129 -4.66 20.37 8.22
CA SER A 129 -4.99 20.11 9.62
C SER A 129 -4.68 21.36 10.43
N ARG A 130 -5.66 21.78 11.25
CA ARG A 130 -5.45 22.89 12.19
C ARG A 130 -4.44 22.49 13.27
N GLU A 131 -4.43 21.23 13.65
CA GLU A 131 -3.50 20.66 14.62
C GLU A 131 -2.07 20.70 14.09
N VAL A 132 -1.84 20.24 12.85
CA VAL A 132 -0.54 20.28 12.18
C VAL A 132 -0.09 21.73 11.96
N GLU A 133 -0.99 22.66 11.58
CA GLU A 133 -0.63 24.07 11.40
C GLU A 133 -0.26 24.72 12.75
N ARG A 134 -0.98 24.39 13.83
CA ARG A 134 -0.64 24.86 15.18
C ARG A 134 0.72 24.33 15.61
N TRP A 135 0.96 23.02 15.50
CA TRP A 135 2.25 22.40 15.80
C TRP A 135 3.38 23.08 15.03
N ARG A 136 3.21 23.26 13.74
CA ARG A 136 4.18 23.90 12.85
C ARG A 136 4.54 25.34 13.29
N THR A 137 3.55 26.12 13.72
CA THR A 137 3.77 27.53 14.09
C THR A 137 4.24 27.69 15.53
N SER A 138 3.68 26.91 16.46
CA SER A 138 3.97 27.07 17.89
C SER A 138 5.18 26.28 18.37
N GLU A 139 5.48 25.14 17.75
CA GLU A 139 6.56 24.26 18.21
C GLU A 139 7.78 24.30 17.28
N LEU A 140 7.58 24.40 15.95
CA LEU A 140 8.70 24.51 15.00
C LEU A 140 9.08 25.97 14.69
N GLY A 141 8.35 26.96 15.17
CA GLY A 141 8.64 28.38 14.94
C GLY A 141 8.46 28.85 13.49
N LEU A 142 7.79 28.06 12.65
CA LEU A 142 7.63 28.38 11.24
C LEU A 142 6.53 29.42 11.02
N ALA A 143 6.76 30.37 10.10
CA ALA A 143 5.80 31.45 9.80
C ALA A 143 4.43 30.89 9.34
N PRO A 144 3.30 31.49 9.75
CA PRO A 144 1.96 31.08 9.31
C PRO A 144 1.86 31.05 7.78
N ARG A 145 1.29 29.97 7.23
CA ARG A 145 1.13 29.85 5.77
C ARG A 145 -0.14 30.57 5.31
N ARG A 146 0.01 31.52 4.38
CA ARG A 146 -1.12 32.08 3.66
C ARG A 146 -1.80 30.98 2.81
N HIS A 147 -3.12 30.96 2.80
CA HIS A 147 -3.95 29.88 2.28
C HIS A 147 -3.68 29.50 0.81
N GLY A 148 -3.41 28.23 0.55
CA GLY A 148 -3.30 27.67 -0.80
C GLY A 148 -3.19 26.14 -0.76
N ALA A 149 -4.10 25.47 -1.48
CA ALA A 149 -4.32 24.03 -1.38
C ALA A 149 -3.16 23.11 -1.86
N ARG A 150 -2.11 23.65 -2.49
CA ARG A 150 -1.02 22.87 -3.09
C ARG A 150 0.35 23.14 -2.47
N ARG A 151 0.42 23.81 -1.33
CA ARG A 151 1.67 24.28 -0.74
C ARG A 151 2.56 23.18 -0.16
N TRP A 152 2.00 22.01 0.15
CA TRP A 152 2.81 20.87 0.63
C TRP A 152 3.78 20.32 -0.46
N LEU A 153 3.48 20.56 -1.74
CA LEU A 153 4.35 20.24 -2.87
C LEU A 153 5.31 21.40 -3.25
N ARG A 154 5.37 22.44 -2.42
CA ARG A 154 6.27 23.56 -2.59
C ARG A 154 7.08 23.81 -1.34
N ASP A 155 8.35 24.18 -1.53
CA ASP A 155 9.22 24.64 -0.47
C ASP A 155 8.81 26.05 0.03
N PRO A 156 9.43 26.57 1.10
CA PRO A 156 9.18 27.92 1.60
C PRO A 156 9.48 29.02 0.55
N GLY A 157 10.49 28.83 -0.32
CA GLY A 157 10.87 29.75 -1.40
C GLY A 157 9.91 29.72 -2.60
N GLY A 158 8.92 28.81 -2.61
CA GLY A 158 7.94 28.66 -3.69
C GLY A 158 8.35 27.70 -4.80
N GLY A 159 9.54 27.10 -4.73
CA GLY A 159 10.01 26.04 -5.60
C GLY A 159 9.15 24.78 -5.50
N ARG A 160 9.22 23.89 -6.49
CA ARG A 160 8.54 22.59 -6.43
C ARG A 160 9.40 21.61 -5.66
N ARG A 161 8.82 20.96 -4.63
CA ARG A 161 9.49 19.84 -3.95
C ARG A 161 9.61 18.65 -4.89
N PRO A 162 10.76 17.96 -4.88
CA PRO A 162 10.90 16.69 -5.57
C PRO A 162 9.88 15.66 -5.06
N VAL A 163 9.29 14.91 -5.99
CA VAL A 163 8.35 13.83 -5.68
C VAL A 163 8.81 12.55 -6.35
N LEU A 164 9.00 11.51 -5.56
CA LEU A 164 9.27 10.15 -6.02
C LEU A 164 7.98 9.33 -5.94
N GLN A 165 7.55 8.80 -7.06
CA GLN A 165 6.41 7.89 -7.12
C GLN A 165 6.94 6.45 -7.15
N SER A 166 6.76 5.71 -6.03
CA SER A 166 7.24 4.34 -5.87
C SER A 166 6.24 3.31 -6.41
N PHE A 167 5.77 3.53 -7.63
CA PHE A 167 4.95 2.58 -8.37
C PHE A 167 5.33 2.56 -9.84
N SER A 168 4.98 1.47 -10.54
CA SER A 168 5.40 1.24 -11.92
C SER A 168 4.64 2.11 -12.93
N ARG A 169 5.39 2.67 -13.89
CA ARG A 169 4.84 3.35 -15.07
C ARG A 169 4.05 2.41 -15.98
N HIS A 170 4.35 1.12 -15.96
CA HIS A 170 3.61 0.10 -16.72
C HIS A 170 2.23 -0.17 -16.11
N ILE A 171 2.04 0.18 -14.84
CA ILE A 171 0.78 0.01 -14.12
C ILE A 171 -0.02 1.30 -14.10
N THR A 172 0.59 2.41 -13.77
CA THR A 172 -0.05 3.73 -13.74
C THR A 172 0.63 4.66 -14.71
N PRO A 173 -0.09 5.20 -15.70
CA PRO A 173 0.50 6.12 -16.68
C PRO A 173 1.14 7.36 -16.03
N VAL A 174 2.27 7.79 -16.57
CA VAL A 174 2.91 9.04 -16.19
C VAL A 174 2.16 10.21 -16.81
N ASP A 175 1.84 11.23 -16.03
CA ASP A 175 1.24 12.45 -16.56
C ASP A 175 2.33 13.39 -17.13
N PRO A 176 2.28 13.74 -18.43
CA PRO A 176 3.29 14.59 -19.03
C PRO A 176 3.34 16.02 -18.43
N THR A 177 2.29 16.43 -17.70
CA THR A 177 2.23 17.76 -17.06
C THR A 177 2.96 17.84 -15.73
N TRP A 178 3.47 16.73 -15.20
CA TRP A 178 4.18 16.72 -13.91
C TRP A 178 5.55 17.40 -13.98
N GLY A 179 6.23 17.35 -15.13
CA GLY A 179 7.56 17.92 -15.32
C GLY A 179 8.65 17.17 -14.53
N GLY A 180 9.83 17.77 -14.46
CA GLY A 180 11.02 17.15 -13.86
C GLY A 180 10.97 16.94 -12.36
N ALA A 181 10.12 17.68 -11.64
CA ALA A 181 10.00 17.56 -10.19
C ALA A 181 9.29 16.26 -9.73
N VAL A 182 8.58 15.55 -10.61
CA VAL A 182 7.91 14.29 -10.28
C VAL A 182 8.55 13.16 -11.07
N ARG A 183 9.11 12.19 -10.38
CA ARG A 183 9.75 11.01 -10.95
C ARG A 183 9.01 9.76 -10.58
N THR A 184 8.56 8.98 -11.56
CA THR A 184 8.01 7.64 -11.36
C THR A 184 9.16 6.65 -11.46
N THR A 185 9.56 6.09 -10.32
CA THR A 185 10.80 5.29 -10.20
C THR A 185 10.56 3.80 -10.43
N GLY A 186 9.33 3.34 -10.30
CA GLY A 186 9.01 1.92 -10.20
C GLY A 186 8.76 1.52 -8.75
N PHE A 187 8.34 0.28 -8.53
CA PHE A 187 8.11 -0.22 -7.17
C PHE A 187 9.42 -0.38 -6.40
N TRP A 188 9.35 -0.13 -5.10
CA TRP A 188 10.47 -0.34 -4.19
C TRP A 188 10.32 -1.68 -3.49
N TYR A 189 11.28 -2.54 -3.69
CA TYR A 189 11.30 -3.86 -3.09
C TYR A 189 12.33 -3.91 -1.96
N LEU A 190 11.95 -4.53 -0.86
CA LEU A 190 12.87 -4.93 0.19
C LEU A 190 13.16 -6.43 0.00
N PRO A 191 14.38 -6.81 -0.41
CA PRO A 191 14.72 -8.22 -0.58
C PRO A 191 14.76 -8.94 0.77
N ALA A 192 14.65 -10.25 0.74
CA ALA A 192 14.91 -11.08 1.90
C ALA A 192 16.31 -10.79 2.45
N ARG A 193 16.45 -10.82 3.77
CA ARG A 193 17.77 -10.68 4.38
C ARG A 193 18.70 -11.81 3.91
N PRO A 194 20.01 -11.56 3.68
CA PRO A 194 20.93 -12.57 3.20
C PRO A 194 21.05 -13.81 4.12
N ASP A 195 20.82 -13.61 5.42
CA ASP A 195 20.85 -14.65 6.46
C ASP A 195 19.49 -15.34 6.67
N TRP A 196 18.45 -14.93 5.94
CA TRP A 196 17.14 -15.54 6.09
C TRP A 196 17.09 -16.92 5.44
N THR A 197 16.60 -17.88 6.19
CA THR A 197 16.36 -19.24 5.73
C THR A 197 14.90 -19.64 5.96
N PRO A 198 14.28 -20.37 5.02
CA PRO A 198 12.90 -20.80 5.20
C PRO A 198 12.76 -21.78 6.37
N PRO A 199 11.69 -21.69 7.17
CA PRO A 199 11.35 -22.72 8.12
C PRO A 199 11.29 -24.10 7.42
N ARG A 200 11.80 -25.14 8.06
CA ARG A 200 11.86 -26.49 7.47
C ARG A 200 10.50 -27.00 7.00
N GLU A 201 9.46 -26.70 7.74
CA GLU A 201 8.09 -27.08 7.39
C GLU A 201 7.61 -26.39 6.10
N LEU A 202 7.90 -25.10 5.95
CA LEU A 202 7.55 -24.34 4.74
C LEU A 202 8.33 -24.87 3.53
N ALA A 203 9.63 -25.11 3.66
CA ALA A 203 10.44 -25.66 2.58
C ALA A 203 9.90 -27.02 2.13
N ARG A 204 9.69 -27.94 3.09
CA ARG A 204 9.11 -29.26 2.82
C ARG A 204 7.74 -29.16 2.15
N PHE A 205 6.85 -28.31 2.67
CA PHE A 205 5.52 -28.13 2.08
C PHE A 205 5.60 -27.63 0.63
N LEU A 206 6.53 -26.78 0.28
CA LEU A 206 6.70 -26.32 -1.10
C LEU A 206 7.26 -27.38 -2.03
N ASP A 207 8.15 -28.26 -1.53
CA ASP A 207 8.84 -29.29 -2.32
C ASP A 207 7.99 -30.55 -2.52
N GLU A 208 7.09 -30.88 -1.60
CA GLU A 208 6.30 -32.13 -1.60
C GLU A 208 5.05 -32.13 -2.49
N GLY A 209 4.89 -31.18 -3.41
CA GLY A 209 3.71 -31.18 -4.28
C GLY A 209 3.61 -30.01 -5.24
N PRO A 210 2.47 -29.86 -5.91
CA PRO A 210 2.28 -28.75 -6.84
C PRO A 210 2.34 -27.40 -6.11
N PRO A 211 2.78 -26.33 -6.82
CA PRO A 211 2.87 -24.99 -6.23
C PRO A 211 1.57 -24.58 -5.54
N PRO A 212 1.61 -24.20 -4.23
CA PRO A 212 0.42 -23.80 -3.49
C PRO A 212 -0.07 -22.42 -3.91
N VAL A 213 -1.27 -22.07 -3.53
CA VAL A 213 -1.77 -20.69 -3.56
C VAL A 213 -1.35 -20.00 -2.24
N TYR A 214 -0.77 -18.80 -2.35
CA TYR A 214 -0.56 -17.95 -1.18
C TYR A 214 -1.85 -17.20 -0.83
N ILE A 215 -2.21 -17.14 0.45
CA ILE A 215 -3.36 -16.38 0.96
C ILE A 215 -2.91 -15.53 2.14
N GLY A 216 -3.00 -14.18 2.00
CA GLY A 216 -2.60 -13.28 3.07
C GLY A 216 -3.31 -11.92 2.97
N PHE A 217 -3.98 -11.52 4.03
CA PHE A 217 -4.70 -10.24 4.09
C PHE A 217 -3.96 -9.16 4.91
N GLY A 218 -2.74 -9.46 5.35
CA GLY A 218 -1.89 -8.52 6.12
C GLY A 218 -2.55 -8.10 7.43
N SER A 219 -2.43 -6.82 7.77
CA SER A 219 -3.05 -6.22 8.96
C SER A 219 -4.58 -6.04 8.85
N MET A 220 -5.18 -6.40 7.71
CA MET A 220 -6.59 -6.13 7.39
C MET A 220 -7.56 -7.24 7.81
N ALA A 221 -7.13 -8.22 8.60
CA ALA A 221 -8.00 -9.32 9.01
C ALA A 221 -9.16 -8.91 9.94
N GLY A 222 -9.09 -7.69 10.51
CA GLY A 222 -10.18 -7.04 11.22
C GLY A 222 -10.78 -7.83 12.39
N THR A 223 -11.97 -7.41 12.82
CA THR A 223 -12.75 -8.05 13.89
C THR A 223 -13.32 -9.44 13.51
N HIS A 224 -13.21 -9.82 12.23
CA HIS A 224 -13.83 -11.05 11.69
C HIS A 224 -12.81 -12.15 11.36
N ALA A 225 -11.66 -12.22 12.05
CA ALA A 225 -10.61 -13.20 11.80
C ALA A 225 -11.14 -14.64 11.73
N HIS A 226 -12.01 -15.06 12.66
CA HIS A 226 -12.62 -16.39 12.67
C HIS A 226 -13.49 -16.67 11.43
N ARG A 227 -14.34 -15.71 11.05
CA ARG A 227 -15.17 -15.81 9.84
C ARG A 227 -14.31 -15.94 8.60
N ASN A 228 -13.27 -15.12 8.48
CA ASN A 228 -12.36 -15.13 7.36
C ASN A 228 -11.55 -16.43 7.29
N ASN A 229 -11.16 -16.98 8.43
CA ASN A 229 -10.49 -18.28 8.50
C ASN A 229 -11.37 -19.42 7.98
N ALA A 230 -12.60 -19.52 8.47
CA ALA A 230 -13.57 -20.52 8.00
C ALA A 230 -13.84 -20.40 6.49
N LEU A 231 -13.96 -19.16 5.99
CA LEU A 231 -14.16 -18.86 4.58
C LEU A 231 -12.96 -19.32 3.73
N VAL A 232 -11.73 -19.04 4.17
CA VAL A 232 -10.49 -19.44 3.48
C VAL A 232 -10.36 -20.97 3.46
N THR A 233 -10.53 -21.61 4.61
CA THR A 233 -10.45 -23.08 4.72
C THR A 233 -11.45 -23.78 3.80
N GLU A 234 -12.69 -23.30 3.76
CA GLU A 234 -13.71 -23.87 2.89
C GLU A 234 -13.41 -23.60 1.40
N ALA A 235 -12.92 -22.42 1.05
CA ALA A 235 -12.52 -22.12 -0.32
C ALA A 235 -11.38 -23.04 -0.80
N VAL A 236 -10.37 -23.28 0.05
CA VAL A 236 -9.26 -24.20 -0.27
C VAL A 236 -9.82 -25.63 -0.45
N ARG A 237 -10.69 -26.09 0.43
CA ARG A 237 -11.35 -27.39 0.31
C ARG A 237 -12.12 -27.56 -1.00
N LEU A 238 -12.88 -26.53 -1.41
CA LEU A 238 -13.66 -26.54 -2.66
C LEU A 238 -12.77 -26.59 -3.90
N THR A 239 -11.62 -25.94 -3.89
CA THR A 239 -10.70 -25.88 -5.04
C THR A 239 -9.78 -27.09 -5.13
N ARG A 240 -9.58 -27.82 -4.03
CA ARG A 240 -8.58 -28.90 -3.90
C ARG A 240 -7.16 -28.43 -4.25
N VAL A 241 -6.83 -27.19 -4.00
CA VAL A 241 -5.47 -26.66 -4.13
C VAL A 241 -4.76 -26.70 -2.80
N ARG A 242 -3.44 -26.77 -2.84
CA ARG A 242 -2.62 -26.55 -1.64
C ARG A 242 -2.53 -25.06 -1.38
N ALA A 243 -2.49 -24.67 -0.11
CA ALA A 243 -2.42 -23.26 0.28
C ALA A 243 -1.36 -23.00 1.36
N VAL A 244 -0.64 -21.90 1.22
CA VAL A 244 0.14 -21.28 2.29
C VAL A 244 -0.64 -20.06 2.77
N VAL A 245 -1.10 -20.10 4.01
CA VAL A 245 -1.89 -19.03 4.63
C VAL A 245 -1.02 -18.26 5.60
N ALA A 246 -0.81 -16.96 5.31
CA ALA A 246 -0.09 -16.08 6.23
C ALA A 246 -1.07 -15.47 7.23
N THR A 247 -0.81 -15.70 8.54
CA THR A 247 -1.64 -15.15 9.62
C THR A 247 -1.59 -13.63 9.64
N GLY A 248 -0.44 -13.05 9.29
CA GLY A 248 -0.21 -11.62 9.40
C GLY A 248 -0.56 -11.10 10.81
N TRP A 249 -0.69 -9.81 10.94
CA TRP A 249 -1.12 -9.20 12.23
C TRP A 249 -2.62 -9.38 12.52
N GLY A 250 -3.38 -9.95 11.58
CA GLY A 250 -4.83 -10.11 11.67
C GLY A 250 -5.30 -11.52 12.06
N GLY A 251 -4.40 -12.48 12.33
CA GLY A 251 -4.75 -13.77 12.89
C GLY A 251 -5.52 -14.75 11.98
N ILE A 252 -5.52 -14.57 10.65
CA ILE A 252 -6.09 -15.54 9.71
C ILE A 252 -5.19 -16.78 9.70
N GLY A 253 -5.78 -17.98 9.78
CA GLY A 253 -5.05 -19.23 9.80
C GLY A 253 -4.84 -19.83 11.20
N ALA A 254 -5.12 -19.08 12.28
CA ALA A 254 -5.19 -19.65 13.61
C ALA A 254 -6.57 -20.27 13.83
N ALA A 255 -6.63 -21.49 14.33
CA ALA A 255 -7.86 -22.07 14.83
C ALA A 255 -8.36 -21.29 16.06
N ALA A 256 -9.64 -21.49 16.47
CA ALA A 256 -10.25 -20.77 17.59
C ALA A 256 -9.50 -20.95 18.93
N ASP A 257 -8.70 -22.00 19.06
CA ASP A 257 -7.85 -22.33 20.20
C ASP A 257 -6.37 -21.88 20.03
N GLY A 258 -6.05 -21.12 18.97
CA GLY A 258 -4.69 -20.69 18.66
C GLY A 258 -3.83 -21.76 17.97
N SER A 259 -4.36 -22.96 17.69
CA SER A 259 -3.65 -23.99 16.95
C SER A 259 -3.63 -23.69 15.44
N ALA A 260 -2.60 -24.17 14.74
CA ALA A 260 -2.58 -24.13 13.28
C ALA A 260 -3.69 -25.01 12.69
N SER A 261 -4.27 -24.61 11.57
CA SER A 261 -5.25 -25.44 10.85
C SER A 261 -4.60 -26.77 10.48
N SER A 262 -5.17 -27.88 10.94
CA SER A 262 -4.62 -29.24 10.71
C SER A 262 -5.02 -29.85 9.36
N ALA A 263 -5.51 -29.07 8.42
CA ALA A 263 -5.85 -29.57 7.09
C ALA A 263 -4.55 -29.87 6.30
N PRO A 264 -4.37 -31.09 5.74
CA PRO A 264 -3.13 -31.50 5.09
C PRO A 264 -2.74 -30.63 3.88
N ASP A 265 -3.69 -29.98 3.28
CA ASP A 265 -3.49 -29.10 2.12
C ASP A 265 -3.26 -27.62 2.51
N ILE A 266 -3.23 -27.28 3.80
CA ILE A 266 -3.05 -25.90 4.28
C ILE A 266 -1.87 -25.84 5.24
N LEU A 267 -0.87 -25.07 4.87
CA LEU A 267 0.22 -24.67 5.77
C LEU A 267 -0.01 -23.24 6.24
N THR A 268 -0.11 -23.07 7.55
CA THR A 268 -0.18 -21.74 8.16
C THR A 268 1.22 -21.25 8.55
N ILE A 269 1.55 -20.03 8.16
CA ILE A 269 2.82 -19.38 8.51
C ILE A 269 2.55 -18.00 9.13
N GLU A 270 3.44 -17.52 9.94
CA GLU A 270 3.38 -16.16 10.45
C GLU A 270 3.71 -15.15 9.35
N GLN A 271 4.88 -15.31 8.76
CA GLN A 271 5.38 -14.46 7.67
C GLN A 271 6.47 -15.16 6.87
N ALA A 272 6.67 -14.73 5.64
CA ALA A 272 7.82 -15.08 4.81
C ALA A 272 8.12 -13.94 3.83
N PRO A 273 9.39 -13.74 3.41
CA PRO A 273 9.73 -12.77 2.39
C PRO A 273 8.99 -13.07 1.08
N HIS A 274 8.30 -12.06 0.53
CA HIS A 274 7.50 -12.23 -0.68
C HIS A 274 8.35 -12.54 -1.91
N ASP A 275 9.54 -11.95 -2.01
CA ASP A 275 10.48 -12.20 -3.11
C ASP A 275 10.97 -13.65 -3.15
N TRP A 276 11.03 -14.30 -1.98
CA TRP A 276 11.34 -15.73 -1.90
C TRP A 276 10.11 -16.62 -2.10
N LEU A 277 8.98 -16.31 -1.45
CA LEU A 277 7.81 -17.18 -1.43
C LEU A 277 6.98 -17.10 -2.72
N PHE A 278 6.68 -15.90 -3.21
CA PHE A 278 5.74 -15.71 -4.32
C PHE A 278 6.15 -16.40 -5.62
N PRO A 279 7.45 -16.42 -6.03
CA PRO A 279 7.85 -17.19 -7.21
C PRO A 279 7.58 -18.70 -7.11
N ARG A 280 7.38 -19.23 -5.91
CA ARG A 280 7.12 -20.64 -5.61
C ARG A 280 5.64 -20.99 -5.49
N THR A 281 4.74 -20.03 -5.73
CA THR A 281 3.29 -20.21 -5.62
C THR A 281 2.62 -20.24 -6.99
N ALA A 282 1.40 -20.76 -7.07
CA ALA A 282 0.60 -20.77 -8.29
C ALA A 282 -0.16 -19.45 -8.52
N ALA A 283 -0.64 -18.83 -7.45
CA ALA A 283 -1.34 -17.56 -7.45
C ALA A 283 -1.27 -16.90 -6.06
N ILE A 284 -1.59 -15.62 -5.99
CA ILE A 284 -1.52 -14.81 -4.76
C ILE A 284 -2.90 -14.23 -4.46
N VAL A 285 -3.48 -14.60 -3.32
CA VAL A 285 -4.72 -14.01 -2.78
C VAL A 285 -4.37 -12.97 -1.72
N HIS A 286 -4.84 -11.73 -1.91
CA HIS A 286 -4.52 -10.64 -0.97
C HIS A 286 -5.51 -9.47 -1.03
N HIS A 287 -5.40 -8.56 -0.06
CA HIS A 287 -6.28 -7.39 0.05
C HIS A 287 -6.05 -6.28 -1.00
N GLY A 288 -4.96 -6.33 -1.77
CA GLY A 288 -4.66 -5.30 -2.77
C GLY A 288 -3.78 -4.14 -2.28
N GLY A 289 -3.04 -4.30 -1.19
CA GLY A 289 -2.03 -3.31 -0.78
C GLY A 289 -0.92 -3.17 -1.82
N ALA A 290 -0.43 -1.95 -2.04
CA ALA A 290 0.55 -1.62 -3.08
C ALA A 290 1.81 -2.51 -3.06
N GLY A 291 2.37 -2.79 -1.88
CA GLY A 291 3.56 -3.64 -1.73
C GLY A 291 3.32 -5.10 -2.13
N THR A 292 2.17 -5.66 -1.75
CA THR A 292 1.82 -7.04 -2.12
C THR A 292 1.51 -7.15 -3.61
N VAL A 293 0.80 -6.15 -4.18
CA VAL A 293 0.58 -6.04 -5.64
C VAL A 293 1.91 -6.03 -6.38
N ALA A 294 2.84 -5.20 -5.92
CA ALA A 294 4.18 -5.08 -6.51
C ALA A 294 4.95 -6.41 -6.47
N ALA A 295 4.98 -7.06 -5.31
CA ALA A 295 5.70 -8.33 -5.14
C ALA A 295 5.09 -9.45 -6.01
N ALA A 296 3.76 -9.53 -6.11
CA ALA A 296 3.07 -10.50 -6.95
C ALA A 296 3.32 -10.25 -8.45
N LEU A 297 3.35 -8.98 -8.88
CA LEU A 297 3.74 -8.62 -10.25
C LEU A 297 5.19 -8.99 -10.55
N ALA A 298 6.12 -8.67 -9.65
CA ALA A 298 7.53 -9.02 -9.82
C ALA A 298 7.76 -10.54 -9.86
N ALA A 299 6.95 -11.30 -9.11
CA ALA A 299 6.98 -12.77 -9.14
C ALA A 299 6.33 -13.37 -10.40
N GLY A 300 5.64 -12.59 -11.22
CA GLY A 300 4.94 -13.06 -12.41
C GLY A 300 3.78 -14.00 -12.10
N ARG A 301 3.08 -13.77 -10.98
CA ARG A 301 1.99 -14.63 -10.53
C ARG A 301 0.64 -13.95 -10.67
N PRO A 302 -0.40 -14.69 -11.12
CA PRO A 302 -1.78 -14.19 -11.09
C PRO A 302 -2.20 -13.84 -9.67
N GLN A 303 -3.07 -12.82 -9.56
CA GLN A 303 -3.52 -12.28 -8.28
C GLN A 303 -5.01 -12.45 -8.13
N VAL A 304 -5.49 -12.72 -6.92
CA VAL A 304 -6.90 -12.61 -6.53
C VAL A 304 -7.00 -11.50 -5.50
N LEU A 305 -7.73 -10.45 -5.81
CA LEU A 305 -7.79 -9.26 -4.97
C LEU A 305 -9.12 -9.15 -4.24
N CYS A 306 -9.02 -8.95 -2.91
CA CYS A 306 -10.14 -8.75 -2.00
C CYS A 306 -10.01 -7.36 -1.35
N PRO A 307 -10.28 -6.26 -2.09
CA PRO A 307 -10.08 -4.91 -1.59
C PRO A 307 -11.11 -4.54 -0.52
N HIS A 308 -10.64 -3.91 0.55
CA HIS A 308 -11.47 -3.40 1.65
C HIS A 308 -11.60 -1.87 1.61
N MET A 309 -10.50 -1.14 1.45
CA MET A 309 -10.49 0.32 1.54
C MET A 309 -9.39 1.00 0.71
N GLY A 310 -9.48 2.32 0.60
CA GLY A 310 -8.42 3.18 0.08
C GLY A 310 -8.00 2.88 -1.36
N ASP A 311 -6.71 2.81 -1.57
CA ASP A 311 -6.08 2.54 -2.86
C ASP A 311 -6.21 1.09 -3.33
N GLN A 312 -6.61 0.16 -2.45
CA GLN A 312 -6.78 -1.26 -2.78
C GLN A 312 -7.77 -1.46 -3.94
N THR A 313 -8.86 -0.68 -3.96
CA THR A 313 -9.86 -0.72 -5.05
C THR A 313 -9.27 -0.29 -6.39
N HIS A 314 -8.37 0.70 -6.36
CA HIS A 314 -7.63 1.13 -7.55
C HIS A 314 -6.71 0.02 -8.05
N TRP A 315 -5.89 -0.56 -7.17
CA TRP A 315 -4.99 -1.64 -7.54
C TRP A 315 -5.73 -2.84 -8.08
N ALA A 316 -6.83 -3.23 -7.43
CA ALA A 316 -7.67 -4.35 -7.87
C ALA A 316 -8.24 -4.11 -9.28
N ALA A 317 -8.76 -2.93 -9.57
CA ALA A 317 -9.24 -2.56 -10.89
C ALA A 317 -8.12 -2.57 -11.94
N ARG A 318 -6.90 -2.13 -11.56
CA ARG A 318 -5.73 -2.13 -12.46
C ARG A 318 -5.25 -3.52 -12.77
N MET A 319 -5.14 -4.42 -11.77
CA MET A 319 -4.72 -5.81 -11.98
C MET A 319 -5.68 -6.56 -12.90
N ARG A 320 -7.00 -6.34 -12.72
CA ARG A 320 -8.02 -6.86 -13.66
C ARG A 320 -7.83 -6.31 -15.07
N ALA A 321 -7.67 -4.99 -15.21
CA ALA A 321 -7.52 -4.34 -16.52
C ALA A 321 -6.23 -4.76 -17.25
N LEU A 322 -5.19 -5.15 -16.52
CA LEU A 322 -3.95 -5.68 -17.08
C LEU A 322 -4.05 -7.16 -17.45
N GLY A 323 -5.14 -7.84 -17.09
CA GLY A 323 -5.32 -9.27 -17.34
C GLY A 323 -4.44 -10.17 -16.46
N VAL A 324 -4.05 -9.70 -15.25
CA VAL A 324 -3.28 -10.49 -14.28
C VAL A 324 -4.11 -10.96 -13.09
N ALA A 325 -5.39 -10.60 -13.06
CA ALA A 325 -6.33 -10.96 -12.01
C ALA A 325 -7.74 -11.16 -12.56
N PRO A 326 -8.55 -12.07 -12.01
CA PRO A 326 -9.98 -12.14 -12.26
C PRO A 326 -10.71 -10.90 -11.70
N ALA A 327 -12.03 -10.91 -11.71
CA ALA A 327 -12.82 -9.85 -11.07
C ALA A 327 -12.50 -9.77 -9.55
N PRO A 328 -12.29 -8.57 -8.99
CA PRO A 328 -12.05 -8.41 -7.56
C PRO A 328 -13.24 -8.89 -6.73
N LEU A 329 -12.94 -9.49 -5.58
CA LEU A 329 -13.94 -9.90 -4.61
C LEU A 329 -14.22 -8.75 -3.65
N THR A 330 -15.42 -8.20 -3.69
CA THR A 330 -15.91 -7.18 -2.75
C THR A 330 -16.45 -7.84 -1.47
N ALA A 331 -16.72 -7.08 -0.42
CA ALA A 331 -17.34 -7.59 0.81
C ALA A 331 -18.63 -8.40 0.54
N ARG A 332 -19.38 -8.06 -0.53
CA ARG A 332 -20.60 -8.77 -0.95
C ARG A 332 -20.34 -10.09 -1.67
N THR A 333 -19.25 -10.20 -2.41
CA THR A 333 -18.89 -11.37 -3.23
C THR A 333 -17.82 -12.24 -2.57
N LEU A 334 -17.24 -11.80 -1.46
CA LEU A 334 -16.25 -12.56 -0.68
C LEU A 334 -16.99 -13.63 0.16
N THR A 335 -17.27 -14.73 -0.51
CA THR A 335 -17.81 -15.97 0.05
C THR A 335 -16.82 -17.10 -0.21
N ALA A 336 -16.95 -18.23 0.45
CA ALA A 336 -16.08 -19.38 0.19
C ALA A 336 -16.18 -19.84 -1.27
N HIS A 337 -17.36 -19.83 -1.86
CA HIS A 337 -17.59 -20.18 -3.26
C HIS A 337 -16.96 -19.15 -4.21
N GLY A 338 -17.22 -17.86 -3.99
CA GLY A 338 -16.65 -16.79 -4.81
C GLY A 338 -15.11 -16.76 -4.76
N LEU A 339 -14.52 -17.02 -3.56
CA LEU A 339 -13.07 -17.12 -3.43
C LEU A 339 -12.55 -18.37 -4.14
N ALA A 340 -13.22 -19.51 -4.04
CA ALA A 340 -12.85 -20.73 -4.75
C ALA A 340 -12.90 -20.57 -6.27
N GLU A 341 -13.92 -19.93 -6.81
CA GLU A 341 -14.02 -19.61 -8.23
C GLU A 341 -12.86 -18.70 -8.69
N ALA A 342 -12.57 -17.63 -7.94
CA ALA A 342 -11.48 -16.71 -8.26
C ALA A 342 -10.10 -17.38 -8.18
N ILE A 343 -9.84 -18.22 -7.18
CA ILE A 343 -8.62 -19.03 -7.07
C ILE A 343 -8.51 -19.97 -8.26
N THR A 344 -9.60 -20.68 -8.59
CA THR A 344 -9.62 -21.61 -9.74
C THR A 344 -9.28 -20.87 -11.04
N ALA A 345 -9.87 -19.69 -11.26
CA ALA A 345 -9.55 -18.86 -12.42
C ALA A 345 -8.08 -18.44 -12.43
N ALA A 346 -7.54 -17.94 -11.30
CA ALA A 346 -6.14 -17.52 -11.20
C ALA A 346 -5.15 -18.67 -11.48
N VAL A 347 -5.46 -19.88 -11.01
CA VAL A 347 -4.59 -21.06 -11.17
C VAL A 347 -4.71 -21.69 -12.56
N LYS A 348 -5.92 -21.76 -13.14
CA LYS A 348 -6.18 -22.51 -14.39
C LYS A 348 -6.15 -21.65 -15.64
N ASP A 349 -6.47 -20.37 -15.55
CA ASP A 349 -6.51 -19.50 -16.73
C ASP A 349 -5.09 -19.23 -17.26
N ARG A 350 -4.83 -19.73 -18.46
CA ARG A 350 -3.53 -19.56 -19.14
C ARG A 350 -3.27 -18.11 -19.51
N HIS A 351 -4.32 -17.34 -19.81
CA HIS A 351 -4.16 -15.93 -20.16
C HIS A 351 -3.68 -15.10 -18.98
N LEU A 352 -4.27 -15.27 -17.79
CA LEU A 352 -3.82 -14.57 -16.57
C LEU A 352 -2.36 -14.87 -16.24
N ARG A 353 -1.95 -16.16 -16.36
CA ARG A 353 -0.56 -16.57 -16.11
C ARG A 353 0.41 -16.00 -17.15
N HIS A 354 0.05 -16.04 -18.42
CA HIS A 354 0.86 -15.47 -19.48
C HIS A 354 1.05 -13.96 -19.29
N ARG A 355 -0.04 -13.22 -19.06
CA ARG A 355 0.04 -11.78 -18.81
C ARG A 355 0.86 -11.43 -17.58
N ALA A 356 0.73 -12.17 -16.47
CA ALA A 356 1.55 -11.97 -15.30
C ALA A 356 3.05 -12.17 -15.61
N GLY A 357 3.38 -13.22 -16.39
CA GLY A 357 4.74 -13.49 -16.85
C GLY A 357 5.32 -12.40 -17.76
N GLU A 358 4.51 -11.79 -18.64
CA GLU A 358 4.94 -10.69 -19.51
C GLU A 358 5.22 -9.38 -18.75
N ILE A 359 4.44 -9.09 -17.71
CA ILE A 359 4.58 -7.84 -16.92
C ILE A 359 5.76 -7.93 -15.95
N ALA A 360 6.05 -9.10 -15.41
CA ALA A 360 7.08 -9.28 -14.40
C ALA A 360 8.48 -8.74 -14.79
N PRO A 361 9.04 -9.04 -15.96
CA PRO A 361 10.33 -8.47 -16.37
C PRO A 361 10.27 -6.96 -16.52
N LEU A 362 9.16 -6.38 -16.96
CA LEU A 362 9.01 -4.94 -17.14
C LEU A 362 9.08 -4.18 -15.80
N VAL A 363 8.36 -4.68 -14.78
CA VAL A 363 8.36 -4.04 -13.45
C VAL A 363 9.68 -4.27 -12.71
N ARG A 364 10.34 -5.41 -12.90
CA ARG A 364 11.66 -5.65 -12.31
C ARG A 364 12.74 -4.77 -12.93
N ALA A 365 12.70 -4.56 -14.25
CA ALA A 365 13.68 -3.74 -14.97
C ALA A 365 13.64 -2.26 -14.60
N GLU A 366 12.59 -1.79 -13.91
CA GLU A 366 12.53 -0.41 -13.43
C GLU A 366 13.56 -0.09 -12.34
N ASN A 367 14.03 -1.12 -11.59
CA ASN A 367 15.01 -0.96 -10.50
C ASN A 367 14.65 0.23 -9.58
N GLY A 368 13.41 0.19 -9.03
CA GLY A 368 12.78 1.36 -8.42
C GLY A 368 13.58 2.03 -7.29
N VAL A 369 14.32 1.25 -6.50
CA VAL A 369 15.16 1.80 -5.42
C VAL A 369 16.36 2.53 -6.01
N ASP A 370 17.10 1.93 -6.96
CA ASP A 370 18.25 2.56 -7.60
C ASP A 370 17.83 3.82 -8.37
N ALA A 371 16.69 3.76 -9.08
CA ALA A 371 16.13 4.91 -9.77
C ALA A 371 15.76 6.05 -8.78
N ALA A 372 15.27 5.72 -7.58
CA ALA A 372 14.99 6.69 -6.54
C ALA A 372 16.27 7.30 -5.96
N VAL A 373 17.28 6.49 -5.63
CA VAL A 373 18.57 6.95 -5.11
C VAL A 373 19.26 7.87 -6.11
N ASN A 374 19.31 7.51 -7.40
CA ASN A 374 19.85 8.33 -8.45
C ASN A 374 19.10 9.67 -8.59
N SER A 375 17.76 9.64 -8.45
CA SER A 375 16.97 10.87 -8.47
C SER A 375 17.22 11.75 -7.25
N LEU A 376 17.43 11.18 -6.08
CA LEU A 376 17.80 11.92 -4.87
C LEU A 376 19.16 12.61 -5.06
N ALA A 377 20.16 11.90 -5.55
CA ALA A 377 21.48 12.46 -5.80
C ALA A 377 21.43 13.71 -6.69
N LEU A 378 20.56 13.71 -7.74
CA LEU A 378 20.37 14.85 -8.63
C LEU A 378 19.66 16.06 -8.01
N HIS A 379 18.98 15.87 -6.89
CA HIS A 379 18.24 16.95 -6.20
C HIS A 379 18.95 17.48 -4.96
N LEU A 380 19.99 16.77 -4.49
CA LEU A 380 20.75 17.13 -3.30
C LEU A 380 22.14 17.70 -3.61
N THR A 381 22.53 17.67 -4.90
CA THR A 381 23.69 18.39 -5.45
C THR A 381 23.26 19.74 -6.02
#